data_f75c472067af45aa57007c46f1247fd0
#
_entry.id   f75c472067af45aa57007c46f1247fd0
#
_cell.length_a   1.000
_cell.length_b   1.000
_cell.length_c   1.000
_cell.angle_alpha   90.00
_cell.angle_beta   90.00
_cell.angle_gamma   90.00
#
_symmetry.space_group_name_H-M   'P 1'
#
loop_
_entity.id
_entity.type
_entity.pdbx_description
1 polymer ?
#
loop_
_entity_poly.entity_id
_entity_poly.type
_entity_poly.pdbx_seq_one_letter_code
_entity_poly.pdbx_strand_id
1 'polypeptide(L)'
;QAPWALLALLLLSALFYTAGGRHPRGLLDSVLAYGGYLQRAGGGDHSQPWTFYLERLLWYRAGPGPRWSEWPVLALALCALAGLSGCGRWRSPVARPLLLYLAVYALVQAVTYSLIAYKTPWCALAFWHGFILLAGCGVATLYAWLRHWYWQVPGMLLCALLLWPLAAQTRRAN
;
A
#
# COMPACT_ATOMS: atom_id res chain seq x y z
N GLN A 1 10.60 -29.20 -3.90
CA GLN A 1 9.70 -28.40 -4.77
C GLN A 1 10.26 -27.00 -5.10
N ALA A 2 10.98 -26.35 -4.17
CA ALA A 2 11.55 -24.99 -4.38
C ALA A 2 12.48 -24.85 -5.62
N PRO A 3 13.42 -25.78 -5.91
CA PRO A 3 14.34 -25.61 -7.03
C PRO A 3 13.62 -25.62 -8.40
N TRP A 4 12.59 -26.42 -8.55
CA TRP A 4 11.81 -26.48 -9.80
C TRP A 4 10.98 -25.20 -10.03
N ALA A 5 10.44 -24.62 -8.96
CA ALA A 5 9.72 -23.35 -9.04
C ALA A 5 10.66 -22.19 -9.44
N LEU A 6 11.87 -22.17 -8.87
CA LEU A 6 12.89 -21.19 -9.25
C LEU A 6 13.33 -21.36 -10.71
N LEU A 7 13.58 -22.60 -11.14
CA LEU A 7 13.92 -22.88 -12.54
C LEU A 7 12.81 -22.45 -13.49
N ALA A 8 11.56 -22.77 -13.19
CA ALA A 8 10.41 -22.34 -13.99
C ALA A 8 10.30 -20.81 -14.08
N LEU A 9 10.50 -20.12 -12.95
CA LEU A 9 10.51 -18.65 -12.90
C LEU A 9 11.60 -18.07 -13.80
N LEU A 10 12.82 -18.58 -13.73
CA LEU A 10 13.95 -18.12 -14.55
C LEU A 10 13.72 -18.39 -16.04
N LEU A 11 13.22 -19.57 -16.40
CA LEU A 11 12.92 -19.91 -17.80
C LEU A 11 11.79 -19.04 -18.36
N LEU A 12 10.72 -18.82 -17.61
CA LEU A 12 9.63 -17.92 -18.02
C LEU A 12 10.12 -16.48 -18.17
N SER A 13 10.92 -16.00 -17.22
CA SER A 13 11.51 -14.65 -17.31
C SER A 13 12.39 -14.52 -18.55
N ALA A 14 13.24 -15.51 -18.80
CA ALA A 14 14.09 -15.54 -20.01
C ALA A 14 13.25 -15.53 -21.29
N LEU A 15 12.19 -16.33 -21.34
CA LEU A 15 11.30 -16.40 -22.48
C LEU A 15 10.64 -15.04 -22.78
N PHE A 16 10.13 -14.36 -21.73
CA PHE A 16 9.49 -13.05 -21.88
C PHE A 16 10.48 -11.95 -22.27
N TYR A 17 11.60 -11.84 -21.55
CA TYR A 17 12.57 -10.77 -21.81
C TYR A 17 13.28 -10.93 -23.16
N THR A 18 13.42 -12.16 -23.67
CA THR A 18 13.97 -12.39 -25.01
C THR A 18 12.93 -12.42 -26.12
N ALA A 19 11.66 -12.13 -25.82
CA ALA A 19 10.55 -12.25 -26.77
C ALA A 19 10.56 -13.61 -27.50
N GLY A 20 10.69 -14.73 -26.75
CA GLY A 20 10.77 -16.07 -27.29
C GLY A 20 12.08 -16.36 -28.03
N GLY A 21 13.19 -15.73 -27.63
CA GLY A 21 14.51 -15.91 -28.25
C GLY A 21 14.80 -14.97 -29.44
N ARG A 22 13.82 -14.13 -29.85
CA ARG A 22 13.99 -13.18 -30.96
C ARG A 22 14.94 -12.03 -30.61
N HIS A 23 15.04 -11.68 -29.32
CA HIS A 23 15.90 -10.61 -28.80
C HIS A 23 16.77 -11.14 -27.66
N PRO A 24 17.85 -11.88 -27.95
CA PRO A 24 18.67 -12.52 -26.92
C PRO A 24 19.31 -11.52 -25.94
N ARG A 25 19.53 -10.26 -26.36
CA ARG A 25 20.02 -9.16 -25.50
C ARG A 25 18.98 -8.71 -24.46
N GLY A 26 17.70 -9.03 -24.64
CA GLY A 26 16.64 -8.58 -23.75
C GLY A 26 16.84 -8.96 -22.27
N LEU A 27 17.53 -10.07 -21.97
CA LEU A 27 17.94 -10.42 -20.61
C LEU A 27 18.94 -9.41 -20.04
N LEU A 28 19.95 -9.04 -20.79
CA LEU A 28 20.93 -8.05 -20.38
C LEU A 28 20.28 -6.67 -20.24
N ASP A 29 19.46 -6.29 -21.20
CA ASP A 29 18.75 -5.02 -21.19
C ASP A 29 17.80 -4.91 -19.99
N SER A 30 17.16 -6.01 -19.58
CA SER A 30 16.31 -6.02 -18.37
C SER A 30 17.08 -5.71 -17.10
N VAL A 31 18.33 -6.20 -16.98
CA VAL A 31 19.22 -5.88 -15.85
C VAL A 31 19.76 -4.45 -15.96
N LEU A 32 20.20 -4.04 -17.14
CA LEU A 32 20.74 -2.68 -17.38
C LEU A 32 19.68 -1.59 -17.18
N ALA A 33 18.40 -1.89 -17.43
CA ALA A 33 17.30 -0.97 -17.16
C ALA A 33 17.25 -0.50 -15.71
N TYR A 34 17.68 -1.34 -14.74
CA TYR A 34 17.77 -0.94 -13.33
C TYR A 34 18.78 0.19 -13.11
N GLY A 35 19.87 0.24 -13.89
CA GLY A 35 20.81 1.36 -13.86
C GLY A 35 20.16 2.69 -14.22
N GLY A 36 19.30 2.70 -15.24
CA GLY A 36 18.50 3.86 -15.63
C GLY A 36 17.47 4.27 -14.57
N TYR A 37 16.89 3.31 -13.85
CA TYR A 37 16.01 3.62 -12.69
C TYR A 37 16.78 4.22 -11.53
N LEU A 38 17.97 3.71 -11.21
CA LEU A 38 18.82 4.27 -10.15
C LEU A 38 19.25 5.71 -10.45
N GLN A 39 19.58 6.01 -11.70
CA GLN A 39 19.90 7.39 -12.11
C GLN A 39 18.69 8.32 -11.95
N ARG A 40 17.49 7.90 -12.34
CA ARG A 40 16.25 8.68 -12.18
C ARG A 40 15.87 8.83 -10.70
N ALA A 41 16.15 7.83 -9.87
CA ALA A 41 15.87 7.89 -8.43
C ALA A 41 16.60 9.04 -7.73
N GLY A 42 17.75 9.49 -8.28
CA GLY A 42 18.55 10.61 -7.76
C GLY A 42 17.97 12.00 -8.02
N GLY A 43 16.89 12.14 -8.82
CA GLY A 43 16.26 13.43 -9.11
C GLY A 43 15.81 13.57 -10.57
N GLY A 44 15.49 14.81 -10.98
CA GLY A 44 14.97 15.17 -12.32
C GLY A 44 13.66 15.94 -12.22
N ASP A 45 12.93 16.03 -13.33
CA ASP A 45 11.66 16.81 -13.44
C ASP A 45 10.56 16.38 -12.44
N HIS A 46 10.65 15.16 -11.91
CA HIS A 46 9.71 14.61 -10.91
C HIS A 46 10.29 14.56 -9.51
N SER A 47 11.33 15.37 -9.21
CA SER A 47 11.88 15.47 -7.86
C SER A 47 10.88 16.14 -6.93
N GLN A 48 10.50 15.46 -5.85
CA GLN A 48 9.51 15.89 -4.88
C GLN A 48 10.02 15.68 -3.45
N PRO A 49 9.57 16.48 -2.47
CA PRO A 49 9.98 16.32 -1.08
C PRO A 49 9.54 14.96 -0.52
N TRP A 50 10.18 14.53 0.57
CA TRP A 50 9.82 13.25 1.22
C TRP A 50 8.37 13.21 1.73
N THR A 51 7.77 14.38 2.01
CA THR A 51 6.38 14.55 2.45
C THR A 51 5.35 14.34 1.36
N PHE A 52 5.76 14.31 0.08
CA PHE A 52 4.87 14.27 -1.08
C PHE A 52 3.71 13.28 -0.98
N TYR A 53 4.00 12.02 -0.61
CA TYR A 53 2.94 11.01 -0.49
C TYR A 53 2.06 11.23 0.73
N LEU A 54 2.63 11.69 1.86
CA LEU A 54 1.85 12.01 3.06
C LEU A 54 0.85 13.13 2.77
N GLU A 55 1.28 14.18 2.12
CA GLU A 55 0.42 15.31 1.74
C GLU A 55 -0.69 14.83 0.79
N ARG A 56 -0.35 14.02 -0.22
CA ARG A 56 -1.31 13.48 -1.18
C ARG A 56 -2.35 12.55 -0.57
N LEU A 57 -1.96 11.73 0.39
CA LEU A 57 -2.82 10.74 1.01
C LEU A 57 -3.64 11.31 2.19
N LEU A 58 -3.04 12.24 2.97
CA LEU A 58 -3.74 12.81 4.10
C LEU A 58 -4.66 13.96 3.71
N TRP A 59 -4.17 14.87 2.89
CA TRP A 59 -4.90 16.08 2.56
C TRP A 59 -4.37 16.75 1.30
N TYR A 60 -4.98 16.43 0.18
CA TYR A 60 -4.57 16.99 -1.09
C TYR A 60 -5.67 17.82 -1.74
N ARG A 61 -5.29 18.99 -2.29
CA ARG A 61 -6.15 19.84 -3.10
C ARG A 61 -5.36 20.41 -4.27
N ALA A 62 -5.77 20.12 -5.49
CA ALA A 62 -5.21 20.71 -6.69
C ALA A 62 -5.93 22.03 -7.01
N GLY A 63 -5.29 23.18 -6.76
CA GLY A 63 -5.87 24.50 -7.03
C GLY A 63 -7.26 24.69 -6.41
N PRO A 64 -8.26 25.16 -7.18
CA PRO A 64 -9.66 25.32 -6.72
C PRO A 64 -10.44 24.00 -6.67
N GLY A 65 -9.79 22.86 -7.03
CA GLY A 65 -10.42 21.54 -7.12
C GLY A 65 -10.92 21.00 -5.77
N PRO A 66 -11.56 19.82 -5.79
CA PRO A 66 -12.01 19.15 -4.59
C PRO A 66 -10.85 18.70 -3.71
N ARG A 67 -11.13 18.51 -2.43
CA ARG A 67 -10.16 17.91 -1.50
C ARG A 67 -10.20 16.40 -1.64
N TRP A 68 -9.01 15.79 -1.61
CA TRP A 68 -8.78 14.35 -1.66
C TRP A 68 -8.11 13.91 -0.37
N SER A 69 -8.58 12.86 0.22
CA SER A 69 -8.02 12.36 1.48
C SER A 69 -8.32 10.89 1.70
N GLU A 70 -7.28 10.15 2.01
CA GLU A 70 -7.32 8.72 2.32
C GLU A 70 -7.16 8.45 3.84
N TRP A 71 -7.28 9.48 4.68
CA TRP A 71 -7.10 9.37 6.13
C TRP A 71 -7.93 8.26 6.80
N PRO A 72 -9.17 7.91 6.33
CA PRO A 72 -9.93 6.84 6.96
C PRO A 72 -9.23 5.47 6.88
N VAL A 73 -8.53 5.21 5.75
CA VAL A 73 -7.74 3.98 5.59
C VAL A 73 -6.61 3.94 6.62
N LEU A 74 -5.89 5.07 6.80
CA LEU A 74 -4.81 5.16 7.80
C LEU A 74 -5.33 5.01 9.23
N ALA A 75 -6.47 5.63 9.56
CA ALA A 75 -7.08 5.50 10.87
C ALA A 75 -7.43 4.03 11.19
N LEU A 76 -8.04 3.32 10.23
CA LEU A 76 -8.35 1.90 10.38
C LEU A 76 -7.09 1.03 10.44
N ALA A 77 -6.06 1.34 9.66
CA ALA A 77 -4.77 0.66 9.74
C ALA A 77 -4.12 0.82 11.13
N LEU A 78 -4.20 2.01 11.73
CA LEU A 78 -3.74 2.25 13.12
C LEU A 78 -4.51 1.39 14.14
N CYS A 79 -5.82 1.17 13.93
CA CYS A 79 -6.59 0.23 14.76
C CYS A 79 -6.05 -1.20 14.69
N ALA A 80 -5.63 -1.65 13.49
CA ALA A 80 -4.98 -2.96 13.35
C ALA A 80 -3.66 -3.02 14.12
N LEU A 81 -2.83 -1.97 14.03
CA LEU A 81 -1.55 -1.88 14.73
C LEU A 81 -1.74 -1.83 16.25
N ALA A 82 -2.78 -1.13 16.74
CA ALA A 82 -3.15 -1.17 18.17
C ALA A 82 -3.48 -2.59 18.63
N GLY A 83 -4.10 -3.41 17.75
CA GLY A 83 -4.37 -4.82 18.01
C GLY A 83 -3.11 -5.68 18.18
N LEU A 84 -1.94 -5.24 17.72
CA LEU A 84 -0.65 -5.92 17.92
C LEU A 84 -0.15 -5.80 19.35
N SER A 85 -0.53 -4.75 20.06
CA SER A 85 -0.07 -4.53 21.46
C SER A 85 -0.49 -5.66 22.39
N GLY A 86 -1.51 -6.44 22.01
CA GLY A 86 -2.01 -7.58 22.78
C GLY A 86 -2.59 -7.18 24.16
N CYS A 87 -2.72 -5.88 24.43
CA CYS A 87 -3.12 -5.35 25.71
C CYS A 87 -4.65 -5.45 25.86
N GLY A 88 -5.10 -6.39 26.68
CA GLY A 88 -6.50 -6.51 27.10
C GLY A 88 -7.49 -6.65 25.94
N ARG A 89 -8.41 -5.69 25.81
CA ARG A 89 -9.50 -5.68 24.82
C ARG A 89 -9.05 -5.48 23.38
N TRP A 90 -7.86 -4.89 23.17
CA TRP A 90 -7.35 -4.51 21.84
C TRP A 90 -6.71 -5.66 21.07
N ARG A 91 -6.87 -6.88 21.54
CA ARG A 91 -6.32 -8.03 20.84
C ARG A 91 -7.06 -8.25 19.51
N SER A 92 -6.32 -8.19 18.41
CA SER A 92 -6.86 -8.48 17.09
C SER A 92 -7.24 -9.95 16.93
N PRO A 93 -8.35 -10.28 16.26
CA PRO A 93 -8.68 -11.64 15.85
C PRO A 93 -7.77 -12.15 14.72
N VAL A 94 -7.07 -11.25 14.04
CA VAL A 94 -6.15 -11.56 12.95
C VAL A 94 -4.83 -12.08 13.51
N ALA A 95 -4.26 -13.10 12.87
CA ALA A 95 -2.99 -13.71 13.30
C ALA A 95 -1.87 -12.65 13.39
N ARG A 96 -1.19 -12.60 14.53
CA ARG A 96 -0.12 -11.63 14.80
C ARG A 96 0.99 -11.63 13.74
N PRO A 97 1.47 -12.80 13.22
CA PRO A 97 2.47 -12.80 12.15
C PRO A 97 2.00 -12.10 10.88
N LEU A 98 0.72 -12.26 10.51
CA LEU A 98 0.15 -11.59 9.33
C LEU A 98 0.09 -10.08 9.54
N LEU A 99 -0.37 -9.60 10.71
CA LEU A 99 -0.38 -8.18 11.03
C LEU A 99 1.01 -7.57 11.00
N LEU A 100 2.02 -8.26 11.58
CA LEU A 100 3.40 -7.81 11.55
C LEU A 100 3.95 -7.76 10.13
N TYR A 101 3.70 -8.79 9.34
CA TYR A 101 4.11 -8.83 7.94
C TYR A 101 3.53 -7.64 7.15
N LEU A 102 2.21 -7.42 7.25
CA LEU A 102 1.55 -6.32 6.54
C LEU A 102 2.06 -4.95 7.03
N ALA A 103 2.27 -4.79 8.34
CA ALA A 103 2.78 -3.56 8.92
C ALA A 103 4.21 -3.26 8.44
N VAL A 104 5.11 -4.23 8.54
CA VAL A 104 6.50 -4.08 8.08
C VAL A 104 6.53 -3.83 6.58
N TYR A 105 5.79 -4.62 5.79
CA TYR A 105 5.68 -4.44 4.35
C TYR A 105 5.24 -3.02 3.98
N ALA A 106 4.11 -2.56 4.51
CA ALA A 106 3.56 -1.25 4.20
C ALA A 106 4.49 -0.11 4.63
N LEU A 107 5.08 -0.19 5.83
CA LEU A 107 5.97 0.83 6.36
C LEU A 107 7.30 0.89 5.62
N VAL A 108 7.94 -0.25 5.38
CA VAL A 108 9.22 -0.30 4.65
C VAL A 108 9.04 0.26 3.24
N GLN A 109 7.99 -0.13 2.54
CA GLN A 109 7.69 0.40 1.21
C GLN A 109 7.39 1.90 1.26
N ALA A 110 6.56 2.37 2.20
CA ALA A 110 6.24 3.78 2.35
C ALA A 110 7.49 4.63 2.61
N VAL A 111 8.38 4.18 3.51
CA VAL A 111 9.65 4.84 3.80
C VAL A 111 10.55 4.85 2.57
N THR A 112 10.73 3.70 1.91
CA THR A 112 11.57 3.58 0.71
C THR A 112 11.12 4.55 -0.39
N TYR A 113 9.83 4.55 -0.75
CA TYR A 113 9.31 5.46 -1.77
C TYR A 113 9.32 6.94 -1.33
N SER A 114 9.21 7.22 -0.03
CA SER A 114 9.33 8.59 0.48
C SER A 114 10.76 9.12 0.43
N LEU A 115 11.76 8.27 0.56
CA LEU A 115 13.18 8.66 0.50
C LEU A 115 13.68 8.85 -0.94
N ILE A 116 13.12 8.13 -1.92
CA ILE A 116 13.49 8.30 -3.33
C ILE A 116 13.03 9.68 -3.80
N ALA A 117 13.94 10.48 -4.37
CA ALA A 117 13.65 11.84 -4.84
C ALA A 117 12.64 11.85 -5.99
N TYR A 118 12.77 10.93 -6.95
CA TYR A 118 11.82 10.77 -8.06
C TYR A 118 10.49 10.20 -7.56
N LYS A 119 9.42 10.98 -7.65
CA LYS A 119 8.10 10.60 -7.15
C LYS A 119 7.03 10.80 -8.20
N THR A 120 6.25 9.74 -8.40
CA THR A 120 5.05 9.77 -9.24
C THR A 120 3.86 9.24 -8.44
N PRO A 121 2.64 9.75 -8.67
CA PRO A 121 1.47 9.37 -7.88
C PRO A 121 1.21 7.86 -7.85
N TRP A 122 1.44 7.15 -8.96
CA TRP A 122 1.21 5.71 -9.06
C TRP A 122 2.18 4.87 -8.23
N CYS A 123 3.36 5.40 -7.87
CA CYS A 123 4.28 4.70 -6.96
C CYS A 123 3.68 4.52 -5.55
N ALA A 124 2.70 5.35 -5.17
CA ALA A 124 1.95 5.17 -3.93
C ALA A 124 1.23 3.82 -3.88
N LEU A 125 0.81 3.26 -5.01
CA LEU A 125 0.10 1.98 -5.07
C LEU A 125 0.95 0.83 -4.50
N ALA A 126 2.28 0.90 -4.59
CA ALA A 126 3.17 -0.13 -4.09
C ALA A 126 3.01 -0.37 -2.58
N PHE A 127 2.83 0.69 -1.79
CA PHE A 127 2.66 0.60 -0.33
C PHE A 127 1.22 0.80 0.13
N TRP A 128 0.40 1.50 -0.66
CA TRP A 128 -0.95 1.87 -0.26
C TRP A 128 -1.87 0.64 -0.10
N HIS A 129 -1.75 -0.35 -0.97
CA HIS A 129 -2.53 -1.57 -0.82
C HIS A 129 -2.21 -2.31 0.50
N GLY A 130 -0.97 -2.23 1.00
CA GLY A 130 -0.60 -2.75 2.31
C GLY A 130 -1.38 -2.07 3.45
N PHE A 131 -1.53 -0.74 3.38
CA PHE A 131 -2.37 0.01 4.33
C PHE A 131 -3.85 -0.32 4.19
N ILE A 132 -4.36 -0.56 2.98
CA ILE A 132 -5.75 -1.01 2.76
C ILE A 132 -5.99 -2.38 3.42
N LEU A 133 -5.06 -3.32 3.26
CA LEU A 133 -5.17 -4.64 3.93
C LEU A 133 -5.10 -4.51 5.45
N LEU A 134 -4.21 -3.66 5.98
CA LEU A 134 -4.18 -3.34 7.40
C LEU A 134 -5.48 -2.69 7.87
N ALA A 135 -6.07 -1.80 7.09
CA ALA A 135 -7.36 -1.18 7.41
C ALA A 135 -8.48 -2.23 7.53
N GLY A 136 -8.50 -3.22 6.62
CA GLY A 136 -9.40 -4.38 6.74
C GLY A 136 -9.19 -5.16 8.04
N CYS A 137 -7.95 -5.41 8.42
CA CYS A 137 -7.62 -6.01 9.72
C CYS A 137 -8.04 -5.11 10.89
N GLY A 138 -7.98 -3.78 10.73
CA GLY A 138 -8.44 -2.80 11.70
C GLY A 138 -9.95 -2.86 11.93
N VAL A 139 -10.73 -2.99 10.86
CA VAL A 139 -12.19 -3.21 10.96
C VAL A 139 -12.49 -4.48 11.75
N ALA A 140 -11.80 -5.58 11.44
CA ALA A 140 -11.97 -6.84 12.17
C ALA A 140 -11.61 -6.70 13.66
N THR A 141 -10.56 -5.93 13.96
CA THR A 141 -10.13 -5.64 15.33
C THR A 141 -11.18 -4.80 16.08
N LEU A 142 -11.71 -3.76 15.45
CA LEU A 142 -12.79 -2.94 16.00
C LEU A 142 -14.05 -3.76 16.26
N TYR A 143 -14.43 -4.59 15.28
CA TYR A 143 -15.59 -5.47 15.42
C TYR A 143 -15.45 -6.42 16.60
N ALA A 144 -14.29 -7.05 16.77
CA ALA A 144 -14.02 -7.93 17.90
C ALA A 144 -13.98 -7.18 19.23
N TRP A 145 -13.53 -5.93 19.24
CA TRP A 145 -13.50 -5.08 20.41
C TRP A 145 -14.90 -4.65 20.86
N LEU A 146 -15.82 -4.39 19.91
CA LEU A 146 -17.22 -4.09 20.15
C LEU A 146 -17.97 -5.37 20.55
N ARG A 147 -17.75 -5.82 21.79
CA ARG A 147 -18.15 -7.13 22.32
C ARG A 147 -19.63 -7.48 22.18
N HIS A 148 -20.51 -6.48 22.13
CA HIS A 148 -21.95 -6.69 22.09
C HIS A 148 -22.52 -6.26 20.74
N TRP A 149 -23.46 -7.04 20.20
CA TRP A 149 -24.06 -6.82 18.90
C TRP A 149 -24.67 -5.41 18.72
N TYR A 150 -25.25 -4.86 19.81
CA TYR A 150 -25.83 -3.50 19.80
C TYR A 150 -24.77 -2.39 19.66
N TRP A 151 -23.48 -2.67 19.87
CA TRP A 151 -22.37 -1.79 19.55
C TRP A 151 -21.72 -2.12 18.22
N GLN A 152 -21.79 -3.40 17.79
CA GLN A 152 -21.20 -3.83 16.52
C GLN A 152 -21.91 -3.19 15.31
N VAL A 153 -23.26 -3.16 15.32
CA VAL A 153 -24.03 -2.54 14.24
C VAL A 153 -23.72 -1.04 14.09
N PRO A 154 -23.83 -0.21 15.13
CA PRO A 154 -23.47 1.21 15.00
C PRO A 154 -21.98 1.41 14.69
N GLY A 155 -21.09 0.58 15.22
CA GLY A 155 -19.66 0.65 14.91
C GLY A 155 -19.35 0.36 13.44
N MET A 156 -19.99 -0.64 12.86
CA MET A 156 -19.86 -0.95 11.42
C MET A 156 -20.47 0.14 10.55
N LEU A 157 -21.61 0.71 10.95
CA LEU A 157 -22.20 1.87 10.26
C LEU A 157 -21.27 3.07 10.30
N LEU A 158 -20.62 3.32 11.46
CA LEU A 158 -19.63 4.38 11.57
C LEU A 158 -18.43 4.13 10.65
N CYS A 159 -17.91 2.90 10.57
CA CYS A 159 -16.86 2.56 9.61
C CYS A 159 -17.30 2.81 8.16
N ALA A 160 -18.53 2.42 7.80
CA ALA A 160 -19.08 2.68 6.47
C ALA A 160 -19.22 4.18 6.17
N LEU A 161 -19.67 4.97 7.16
CA LEU A 161 -19.74 6.41 7.05
C LEU A 161 -18.37 7.06 6.91
N LEU A 162 -17.35 6.58 7.63
CA LEU A 162 -15.96 7.03 7.49
C LEU A 162 -15.38 6.73 6.11
N LEU A 163 -15.81 5.64 5.47
CA LEU A 163 -15.38 5.28 4.12
C LEU A 163 -16.21 5.98 3.02
N TRP A 164 -17.34 6.59 3.36
CA TRP A 164 -18.19 7.32 2.41
C TRP A 164 -17.45 8.42 1.62
N PRO A 165 -16.57 9.24 2.24
CA PRO A 165 -15.79 10.23 1.49
C PRO A 165 -14.96 9.61 0.37
N LEU A 166 -14.41 8.39 0.56
CA LEU A 166 -13.64 7.68 -0.47
C LEU A 166 -14.53 7.31 -1.66
N ALA A 167 -15.73 6.78 -1.39
CA ALA A 167 -16.71 6.48 -2.45
C ALA A 167 -17.16 7.75 -3.19
N ALA A 168 -17.36 8.86 -2.47
CA ALA A 168 -17.69 10.14 -3.06
C ALA A 168 -16.55 10.72 -3.92
N GLN A 169 -15.30 10.55 -3.49
CA GLN A 169 -14.11 10.92 -4.26
C GLN A 169 -14.02 10.11 -5.56
N THR A 170 -14.20 8.80 -5.51
CA THR A 170 -14.19 7.92 -6.69
C THR A 170 -15.23 8.35 -7.73
N ARG A 171 -16.45 8.72 -7.29
CA ARG A 171 -17.50 9.23 -8.20
C ARG A 171 -17.15 10.57 -8.84
N ARG A 172 -16.34 11.39 -8.20
CA ARG A 172 -15.88 12.69 -8.75
C ARG A 172 -14.70 12.54 -9.70
N ALA A 173 -13.96 11.43 -9.59
CA ALA A 173 -12.82 11.14 -10.45
C ALA A 173 -13.22 10.58 -11.82
N ASN A 174 -14.41 9.99 -11.93
CA ASN A 174 -15.02 9.47 -13.16
C ASN A 174 -16.07 10.44 -13.71
#